data_edc1932941f8dd27dbb724c1fa83a11e
#
_entry.id   edc1932941f8dd27dbb724c1fa83a11e
#
_cell.length_a   1.000
_cell.length_b   1.000
_cell.length_c   1.000
_cell.angle_alpha   90.00
_cell.angle_beta   90.00
_cell.angle_gamma   90.00
#
_symmetry.space_group_name_H-M   'P 1'
#
loop_
_entity.id
_entity.type
_entity.pdbx_description
1 polymer ?
#
loop_
_entity_poly.entity_id
_entity_poly.type
_entity_poly.pdbx_seq_one_letter_code
_entity_poly.pdbx_strand_id
1 'polypeptide(L)'
;MKSSKNIMWAMLLTFLLGYMASTATAGSDGKIKAAQGKEQPLEPVRESELTKELHNKNIYARWKSADLGVKLPTYFTDTKPNVVNRSACLDKVFNVLCHSNRPLRILQLGDSHVAGKSYPRAVKQTLENAWGAALADSLQTGVEYSYIGSNGATTVRFATPAYMEKVAQKNPDLIILSFGTNECHGMGYREAQHREQLENFYAMLKETCPDAVIMMTTPPGDYLTTRSVKYVRRGSGRKRRKVTRSVSRVNPMSVRCAAELESFGEEHGLPVWDLNTIAGGDDAQRNWKSASLMRPDRIHFTPEGYTLQGRLLGEAILSAYNQYLRNNQSTTNNPS
;
A
#
# COMPACT_ATOMS: atom_id res chain seq x y z
N MET A 1 -55.22 -5.97 20.70
CA MET A 1 -55.47 -6.62 19.40
C MET A 1 -54.22 -7.42 19.06
N LYS A 2 -54.42 -8.71 18.92
CA LYS A 2 -53.39 -9.75 18.80
C LYS A 2 -52.92 -9.92 17.35
N SER A 3 -51.71 -10.47 17.22
CA SER A 3 -51.22 -11.21 16.06
C SER A 3 -50.33 -10.47 15.05
N SER A 4 -49.01 -10.61 15.23
CA SER A 4 -48.04 -10.83 14.14
C SER A 4 -46.67 -11.23 14.71
N LYS A 5 -46.61 -12.35 15.45
CA LYS A 5 -45.33 -12.93 15.95
C LYS A 5 -45.11 -14.39 15.51
N ASN A 6 -45.65 -14.83 14.40
CA ASN A 6 -45.55 -16.25 14.00
C ASN A 6 -45.14 -16.51 12.55
N ILE A 7 -44.32 -15.65 11.91
CA ILE A 7 -43.81 -15.93 10.54
C ILE A 7 -42.29 -16.02 10.46
N MET A 8 -41.55 -15.92 11.55
CA MET A 8 -40.08 -15.89 11.54
C MET A 8 -39.39 -17.20 12.03
N TRP A 9 -40.15 -18.30 12.20
CA TRP A 9 -39.62 -19.61 12.66
C TRP A 9 -39.75 -20.75 11.64
N ALA A 10 -40.26 -20.50 10.44
CA ALA A 10 -40.48 -21.53 9.43
C ALA A 10 -39.45 -21.62 8.32
N MET A 11 -38.37 -20.79 8.32
CA MET A 11 -37.30 -20.84 7.31
C MET A 11 -35.94 -21.26 7.84
N LEU A 12 -35.83 -21.77 9.05
CA LEU A 12 -34.56 -22.22 9.62
C LEU A 12 -34.46 -23.75 9.83
N LEU A 13 -35.34 -24.52 9.24
CA LEU A 13 -35.40 -26.00 9.46
C LEU A 13 -35.26 -26.83 8.16
N THR A 14 -34.87 -26.27 7.05
CA THR A 14 -34.71 -27.02 5.77
C THR A 14 -33.29 -27.11 5.26
N PHE A 15 -32.27 -26.77 6.04
CA PHE A 15 -30.84 -26.88 5.63
C PHE A 15 -30.02 -27.85 6.51
N LEU A 16 -30.65 -28.75 7.26
CA LEU A 16 -29.96 -29.64 8.21
C LEU A 16 -30.30 -31.13 8.04
N LEU A 17 -30.71 -31.58 6.84
CA LEU A 17 -30.95 -32.98 6.54
C LEU A 17 -30.42 -33.37 5.15
N GLY A 18 -29.13 -33.32 4.96
CA GLY A 18 -28.46 -33.71 3.74
C GLY A 18 -27.06 -34.26 3.93
N TYR A 19 -26.72 -34.73 5.15
CA TYR A 19 -25.40 -35.29 5.41
C TYR A 19 -25.49 -36.49 6.37
N MET A 20 -25.97 -37.61 5.85
CA MET A 20 -25.74 -38.94 6.43
C MET A 20 -26.10 -39.99 5.38
N ALA A 21 -25.14 -40.68 4.90
CA ALA A 21 -25.04 -42.08 4.58
C ALA A 21 -24.16 -42.35 3.35
N SER A 22 -22.91 -42.62 3.60
CA SER A 22 -22.19 -43.63 2.81
C SER A 22 -21.38 -44.46 3.79
N THR A 23 -21.81 -45.68 3.93
CA THR A 23 -21.31 -46.72 4.81
C THR A 23 -19.93 -47.16 4.41
N ALA A 24 -19.04 -47.26 5.39
CA ALA A 24 -17.75 -47.88 5.29
C ALA A 24 -17.86 -49.38 4.98
N THR A 25 -17.12 -49.83 3.98
CA THR A 25 -16.64 -51.22 3.91
C THR A 25 -15.15 -51.21 4.27
N ALA A 26 -14.83 -51.91 5.35
CA ALA A 26 -13.47 -52.17 5.77
C ALA A 26 -12.79 -53.16 4.79
N GLY A 27 -11.60 -52.80 4.35
CA GLY A 27 -10.73 -53.67 3.56
C GLY A 27 -9.28 -53.20 3.67
N SER A 28 -8.54 -53.95 4.47
CA SER A 28 -7.08 -54.23 4.48
C SER A 28 -6.07 -53.15 4.10
N ASP A 29 -5.21 -52.92 5.09
CA ASP A 29 -3.79 -52.55 4.97
C ASP A 29 -3.31 -51.84 3.70
N GLY A 30 -3.49 -50.56 3.64
CA GLY A 30 -2.79 -49.67 2.76
C GLY A 30 -2.18 -48.51 3.51
N LYS A 31 -0.88 -48.60 3.81
CA LYS A 31 -0.06 -47.47 4.27
C LYS A 31 -0.35 -46.28 3.36
N ILE A 32 -1.07 -45.30 3.87
CA ILE A 32 -1.18 -43.99 3.23
C ILE A 32 0.24 -43.41 3.25
N LYS A 33 0.97 -43.59 2.17
CA LYS A 33 2.11 -42.74 1.87
C LYS A 33 1.56 -41.31 1.73
N ALA A 34 1.85 -40.50 2.75
CA ALA A 34 1.74 -39.06 2.58
C ALA A 34 2.46 -38.72 1.28
N ALA A 35 1.71 -38.25 0.28
CA ALA A 35 2.30 -37.68 -0.90
C ALA A 35 3.09 -36.45 -0.40
N GLN A 36 4.38 -36.61 -0.26
CA GLN A 36 5.31 -35.50 -0.20
C GLN A 36 5.14 -34.80 -1.55
N GLY A 37 4.24 -33.82 -1.60
CA GLY A 37 4.22 -32.87 -2.67
C GLY A 37 5.62 -32.29 -2.73
N LYS A 38 6.37 -32.60 -3.77
CA LYS A 38 7.62 -31.88 -4.05
C LYS A 38 7.20 -30.44 -4.19
N GLU A 39 7.55 -29.63 -3.18
CA GLU A 39 7.49 -28.18 -3.31
C GLU A 39 8.29 -27.82 -4.55
N GLN A 40 7.60 -27.42 -5.59
CA GLN A 40 8.27 -26.82 -6.74
C GLN A 40 8.82 -25.49 -6.23
N PRO A 41 10.12 -25.24 -6.38
CA PRO A 41 10.69 -23.94 -6.02
C PRO A 41 9.91 -22.87 -6.77
N LEU A 42 9.42 -21.83 -6.08
CA LEU A 42 8.75 -20.73 -6.72
C LEU A 42 9.74 -20.08 -7.70
N GLU A 43 9.35 -20.03 -8.96
CA GLU A 43 10.14 -19.36 -9.99
C GLU A 43 10.31 -17.88 -9.62
N PRO A 44 11.51 -17.29 -9.80
CA PRO A 44 11.70 -15.87 -9.59
C PRO A 44 10.70 -15.06 -10.42
N VAL A 45 10.03 -14.10 -9.78
CA VAL A 45 9.14 -13.19 -10.49
C VAL A 45 9.99 -12.42 -11.49
N ARG A 46 9.62 -12.49 -12.77
CA ARG A 46 10.33 -11.77 -13.82
C ARG A 46 10.14 -10.27 -13.61
N GLU A 47 11.24 -9.54 -13.56
CA GLU A 47 11.22 -8.09 -13.45
C GLU A 47 10.44 -7.50 -14.63
N SER A 48 9.46 -6.65 -14.35
CA SER A 48 8.64 -6.03 -15.39
C SER A 48 9.44 -5.03 -16.22
N GLU A 49 8.97 -4.73 -17.41
CA GLU A 49 9.56 -3.67 -18.23
C GLU A 49 9.48 -2.31 -17.51
N LEU A 50 8.43 -2.08 -16.74
CA LEU A 50 8.31 -0.89 -15.90
C LEU A 50 9.44 -0.79 -14.87
N THR A 51 9.71 -1.85 -14.12
CA THR A 51 10.78 -1.85 -13.11
C THR A 51 12.16 -1.73 -13.73
N LYS A 52 12.42 -2.41 -14.86
CA LYS A 52 13.68 -2.25 -15.61
C LYS A 52 13.88 -0.82 -16.09
N GLU A 53 12.82 -0.19 -16.54
CA GLU A 53 12.88 1.18 -17.04
C GLU A 53 13.04 2.23 -15.95
N LEU A 54 12.59 1.94 -14.71
CA LEU A 54 12.83 2.80 -13.56
C LEU A 54 14.32 2.92 -13.21
N HIS A 55 15.14 1.99 -13.63
CA HIS A 55 16.60 2.09 -13.55
C HIS A 55 17.21 2.95 -14.67
N ASN A 56 16.42 3.34 -15.67
CA ASN A 56 16.82 4.19 -16.77
C ASN A 56 16.14 5.56 -16.66
N LYS A 57 16.79 6.58 -17.14
CA LYS A 57 16.16 7.90 -17.29
C LYS A 57 14.98 7.82 -18.26
N ASN A 58 13.96 8.62 -18.08
CA ASN A 58 12.73 8.67 -18.90
C ASN A 58 11.74 7.52 -18.72
N ILE A 59 11.85 6.72 -17.69
CA ILE A 59 10.93 5.60 -17.40
C ILE A 59 9.47 6.02 -17.42
N TYR A 60 9.12 7.10 -16.73
CA TYR A 60 7.73 7.55 -16.66
C TYR A 60 7.17 7.98 -18.01
N ALA A 61 8.00 8.61 -18.86
CA ALA A 61 7.56 9.07 -20.17
C ALA A 61 7.06 7.89 -21.03
N ARG A 62 7.88 6.85 -21.15
CA ARG A 62 7.55 5.68 -21.97
C ARG A 62 6.40 4.88 -21.40
N TRP A 63 6.46 4.54 -20.13
CA TRP A 63 5.42 3.75 -19.47
C TRP A 63 4.08 4.46 -19.49
N LYS A 64 4.07 5.74 -19.15
CA LYS A 64 2.87 6.55 -19.10
C LYS A 64 2.19 6.64 -20.46
N SER A 65 2.94 6.89 -21.52
CA SER A 65 2.38 7.00 -22.87
C SER A 65 1.78 5.69 -23.35
N ALA A 66 2.39 4.56 -23.01
CA ALA A 66 1.92 3.24 -23.42
C ALA A 66 0.65 2.82 -22.67
N ASP A 67 0.64 3.01 -21.32
CA ASP A 67 -0.38 2.38 -20.49
C ASP A 67 -1.54 3.30 -20.12
N LEU A 68 -1.30 4.60 -20.03
CA LEU A 68 -2.30 5.56 -19.52
C LEU A 68 -2.74 6.59 -20.56
N GLY A 69 -2.15 6.57 -21.76
CA GLY A 69 -2.48 7.51 -22.83
C GLY A 69 -2.14 8.98 -22.50
N VAL A 70 -1.33 9.23 -21.48
CA VAL A 70 -0.93 10.56 -21.03
C VAL A 70 0.55 10.77 -21.28
N LYS A 71 0.87 11.94 -21.83
CA LYS A 71 2.28 12.31 -22.08
C LYS A 71 2.95 12.78 -20.81
N LEU A 72 4.03 12.13 -20.41
CA LEU A 72 4.86 12.58 -19.30
C LEU A 72 5.83 13.67 -19.72
N PRO A 73 6.08 14.64 -18.84
CA PRO A 73 7.13 15.63 -19.07
C PRO A 73 8.53 15.02 -19.06
N THR A 74 9.44 15.64 -19.82
CA THR A 74 10.83 15.16 -19.92
C THR A 74 11.59 15.23 -18.59
N TYR A 75 11.19 16.11 -17.67
CA TYR A 75 11.87 16.25 -16.38
C TYR A 75 11.50 15.20 -15.34
N PHE A 76 10.66 14.22 -15.69
CA PHE A 76 10.53 12.98 -14.90
C PHE A 76 11.78 12.08 -15.00
N THR A 77 12.85 12.58 -15.53
CA THR A 77 14.04 11.79 -15.90
C THR A 77 15.00 11.52 -14.76
N ASP A 78 14.95 12.27 -13.67
CA ASP A 78 15.95 12.21 -12.58
C ASP A 78 15.46 11.39 -11.39
N THR A 79 14.55 10.45 -11.64
CA THR A 79 14.03 9.55 -10.61
C THR A 79 15.08 8.55 -10.15
N LYS A 80 15.08 8.26 -8.86
CA LYS A 80 15.85 7.14 -8.31
C LYS A 80 15.20 5.79 -8.70
N PRO A 81 15.96 4.69 -8.63
CA PRO A 81 15.43 3.35 -8.86
C PRO A 81 14.20 3.07 -7.99
N ASN A 82 13.22 2.38 -8.55
CA ASN A 82 12.01 1.97 -7.83
C ASN A 82 12.30 0.73 -6.99
N VAL A 83 12.84 0.93 -5.80
CA VAL A 83 13.22 -0.14 -4.88
C VAL A 83 12.68 0.14 -3.48
N VAL A 84 12.56 -0.92 -2.69
CA VAL A 84 12.32 -0.83 -1.26
C VAL A 84 13.68 -0.71 -0.57
N ASN A 85 13.93 0.38 0.14
CA ASN A 85 15.13 0.54 0.95
C ASN A 85 15.10 -0.49 2.09
N ARG A 86 16.24 -1.07 2.42
CA ARG A 86 16.34 -2.14 3.44
C ARG A 86 15.46 -3.36 3.13
N SER A 87 15.40 -3.74 1.84
CA SER A 87 14.54 -4.83 1.35
C SER A 87 14.77 -6.18 2.04
N ALA A 88 15.98 -6.45 2.56
CA ALA A 88 16.26 -7.66 3.34
C ALA A 88 15.37 -7.80 4.61
N CYS A 89 14.83 -6.69 5.12
CA CYS A 89 13.86 -6.74 6.21
C CYS A 89 12.52 -7.39 5.81
N LEU A 90 12.28 -7.60 4.51
CA LEU A 90 11.13 -8.35 3.98
C LEU A 90 11.37 -9.86 3.87
N ASP A 91 12.56 -10.37 4.16
CA ASP A 91 12.88 -11.79 3.99
C ASP A 91 11.94 -12.69 4.78
N LYS A 92 11.54 -12.27 6.00
CA LYS A 92 10.53 -12.99 6.80
C LYS A 92 9.18 -13.12 6.09
N VAL A 93 8.79 -12.08 5.35
CA VAL A 93 7.54 -12.05 4.54
C VAL A 93 7.65 -13.02 3.36
N PHE A 94 8.78 -13.00 2.67
CA PHE A 94 9.03 -13.89 1.54
C PHE A 94 9.18 -15.36 1.96
N ASN A 95 9.69 -15.61 3.15
CA ASN A 95 9.69 -16.96 3.74
C ASN A 95 8.26 -17.50 3.91
N VAL A 96 7.30 -16.67 4.36
CA VAL A 96 5.89 -17.10 4.44
C VAL A 96 5.36 -17.46 3.06
N LEU A 97 5.63 -16.63 2.04
CA LEU A 97 5.18 -16.87 0.68
C LEU A 97 5.76 -18.18 0.09
N CYS A 98 7.06 -18.44 0.33
CA CYS A 98 7.77 -19.59 -0.25
C CYS A 98 7.54 -20.90 0.49
N HIS A 99 7.35 -20.88 1.82
CA HIS A 99 7.44 -22.07 2.67
C HIS A 99 6.19 -22.34 3.52
N SER A 100 5.18 -21.46 3.46
CA SER A 100 3.96 -21.64 4.23
C SER A 100 2.84 -22.30 3.41
N ASN A 101 2.02 -23.11 4.08
CA ASN A 101 0.82 -23.72 3.49
C ASN A 101 -0.41 -22.80 3.57
N ARG A 102 -0.21 -21.51 3.82
CA ARG A 102 -1.25 -20.51 3.93
C ARG A 102 -0.92 -19.29 3.09
N PRO A 103 -1.92 -18.45 2.77
CA PRO A 103 -1.67 -17.20 2.07
C PRO A 103 -0.76 -16.26 2.85
N LEU A 104 0.04 -15.48 2.10
CA LEU A 104 0.71 -14.30 2.63
C LEU A 104 -0.34 -13.20 2.86
N ARG A 105 -0.49 -12.75 4.11
CA ARG A 105 -1.47 -11.72 4.50
C ARG A 105 -0.81 -10.36 4.54
N ILE A 106 -1.28 -9.47 3.67
CA ILE A 106 -0.80 -8.09 3.59
C ILE A 106 -1.93 -7.15 3.98
N LEU A 107 -1.65 -6.22 4.89
CA LEU A 107 -2.56 -5.16 5.31
C LEU A 107 -1.95 -3.80 5.03
N GLN A 108 -2.59 -3.00 4.18
CA GLN A 108 -2.21 -1.60 3.97
C GLN A 108 -3.08 -0.67 4.81
N LEU A 109 -2.43 0.16 5.63
CA LEU A 109 -3.07 1.20 6.44
C LEU A 109 -2.73 2.57 5.85
N GLY A 110 -3.67 3.50 5.86
CA GLY A 110 -3.37 4.83 5.36
C GLY A 110 -4.50 5.85 5.45
N ASP A 111 -4.23 7.00 4.90
CA ASP A 111 -5.11 8.16 4.87
C ASP A 111 -6.12 8.13 3.68
N SER A 112 -6.46 9.30 3.14
CA SER A 112 -7.37 9.43 1.99
C SER A 112 -6.84 8.79 0.71
N HIS A 113 -5.52 8.66 0.55
CA HIS A 113 -4.92 8.00 -0.61
C HIS A 113 -5.24 6.50 -0.62
N VAL A 114 -5.23 5.86 0.55
CA VAL A 114 -5.66 4.45 0.71
C VAL A 114 -7.18 4.33 0.69
N ALA A 115 -7.90 5.22 1.39
CA ALA A 115 -9.37 5.23 1.44
C ALA A 115 -10.01 5.37 0.05
N GLY A 116 -9.34 6.03 -0.90
CA GLY A 116 -9.76 6.19 -2.29
C GLY A 116 -9.77 4.89 -3.10
N LYS A 117 -9.21 3.81 -2.57
CA LYS A 117 -9.21 2.42 -3.10
C LYS A 117 -8.35 2.17 -4.34
N SER A 118 -8.16 3.12 -5.24
CA SER A 118 -7.42 2.90 -6.50
C SER A 118 -5.96 2.51 -6.25
N TYR A 119 -5.30 3.19 -5.32
CA TYR A 119 -3.92 2.91 -4.94
C TYR A 119 -3.76 1.48 -4.37
N PRO A 120 -4.44 1.09 -3.27
CA PRO A 120 -4.27 -0.25 -2.72
C PRO A 120 -4.77 -1.37 -3.64
N ARG A 121 -5.77 -1.10 -4.49
CA ARG A 121 -6.22 -2.08 -5.49
C ARG A 121 -5.17 -2.36 -6.55
N ALA A 122 -4.44 -1.34 -6.98
CA ALA A 122 -3.37 -1.52 -7.96
C ALA A 122 -2.18 -2.29 -7.36
N VAL A 123 -1.81 -2.04 -6.09
CA VAL A 123 -0.82 -2.87 -5.37
C VAL A 123 -1.30 -4.32 -5.33
N LYS A 124 -2.52 -4.54 -4.82
CA LYS A 124 -3.13 -5.86 -4.75
C LYS A 124 -3.05 -6.59 -6.08
N GLN A 125 -3.53 -5.97 -7.16
CA GLN A 125 -3.54 -6.58 -8.48
C GLN A 125 -2.15 -6.94 -8.98
N THR A 126 -1.16 -6.07 -8.76
CA THR A 126 0.23 -6.32 -9.16
C THR A 126 0.80 -7.55 -8.46
N LEU A 127 0.59 -7.68 -7.15
CA LEU A 127 1.07 -8.81 -6.38
C LEU A 127 0.30 -10.10 -6.68
N GLU A 128 -1.04 -10.04 -6.81
CA GLU A 128 -1.86 -11.19 -7.17
C GLU A 128 -1.57 -11.71 -8.58
N ASN A 129 -1.24 -10.84 -9.52
CA ASN A 129 -0.84 -11.26 -10.86
C ASN A 129 0.49 -12.04 -10.85
N ALA A 130 1.38 -11.75 -9.92
CA ALA A 130 2.68 -12.41 -9.80
C ALA A 130 2.62 -13.69 -8.94
N TRP A 131 1.90 -13.65 -7.82
CA TRP A 131 1.91 -14.71 -6.80
C TRP A 131 0.59 -15.48 -6.67
N GLY A 132 -0.44 -15.07 -7.40
CA GLY A 132 -1.79 -15.59 -7.29
C GLY A 132 -2.59 -14.94 -6.16
N ALA A 133 -3.92 -14.92 -6.34
CA ALA A 133 -4.85 -14.50 -5.30
C ALA A 133 -5.15 -15.68 -4.37
N ALA A 134 -5.24 -15.43 -3.06
CA ALA A 134 -5.77 -16.42 -2.14
C ALA A 134 -7.27 -16.60 -2.39
N LEU A 135 -7.69 -17.83 -2.67
CA LEU A 135 -9.10 -18.18 -2.82
C LEU A 135 -9.55 -18.92 -1.56
N ALA A 136 -10.72 -18.56 -1.03
CA ALA A 136 -11.25 -19.09 0.22
C ALA A 136 -11.36 -20.62 0.26
N ASP A 137 -11.55 -21.25 -0.91
CA ASP A 137 -11.81 -22.69 -1.03
C ASP A 137 -10.67 -23.46 -1.73
N SER A 138 -9.52 -22.85 -1.93
CA SER A 138 -8.39 -23.48 -2.59
C SER A 138 -7.19 -23.63 -1.66
N LEU A 139 -6.42 -24.71 -1.87
CA LEU A 139 -5.10 -24.91 -1.28
C LEU A 139 -4.04 -23.96 -1.89
N GLN A 140 -4.45 -22.99 -2.69
CA GLN A 140 -3.56 -22.00 -3.26
C GLN A 140 -3.10 -21.04 -2.18
N THR A 141 -1.82 -20.97 -2.00
CA THR A 141 -1.18 -20.09 -1.05
C THR A 141 -1.35 -18.64 -1.46
N GLY A 142 -0.77 -18.13 -2.49
CA GLY A 142 -1.00 -16.79 -3.01
C GLY A 142 -0.96 -15.66 -1.97
N VAL A 143 -1.64 -14.56 -2.29
CA VAL A 143 -1.69 -13.33 -1.47
C VAL A 143 -3.11 -13.03 -1.03
N GLU A 144 -3.31 -12.77 0.26
CA GLU A 144 -4.51 -12.15 0.81
C GLU A 144 -4.19 -10.67 1.11
N TYR A 145 -4.63 -9.77 0.24
CA TYR A 145 -4.37 -8.33 0.38
C TYR A 145 -5.60 -7.59 0.87
N SER A 146 -5.47 -6.89 1.99
CA SER A 146 -6.50 -6.05 2.57
C SER A 146 -5.98 -4.63 2.85
N TYR A 147 -6.89 -3.67 3.02
CA TYR A 147 -6.52 -2.29 3.34
C TYR A 147 -7.58 -1.62 4.20
N ILE A 148 -7.12 -0.70 5.06
CA ILE A 148 -7.94 0.17 5.90
C ILE A 148 -7.46 1.60 5.68
N GLY A 149 -8.29 2.43 5.06
CA GLY A 149 -8.01 3.84 4.83
C GLY A 149 -9.05 4.74 5.49
N SER A 150 -8.64 5.94 5.92
CA SER A 150 -9.55 6.94 6.48
C SER A 150 -9.19 8.35 5.99
N ASN A 151 -10.19 9.06 5.45
CA ASN A 151 -9.99 10.41 4.92
C ASN A 151 -9.49 11.38 6.01
N GLY A 152 -8.46 12.15 5.68
CA GLY A 152 -7.85 13.13 6.58
C GLY A 152 -7.15 12.52 7.79
N ALA A 153 -6.91 11.21 7.80
CA ALA A 153 -6.27 10.54 8.92
C ALA A 153 -4.76 10.82 8.96
N THR A 154 -4.27 10.90 10.18
CA THR A 154 -2.86 10.78 10.54
C THR A 154 -2.65 9.48 11.29
N THR A 155 -1.41 9.13 11.58
CA THR A 155 -1.06 7.97 12.40
C THR A 155 -1.75 7.99 13.76
N VAL A 156 -1.93 9.17 14.37
CA VAL A 156 -2.64 9.34 15.64
C VAL A 156 -4.07 8.81 15.61
N ARG A 157 -4.78 9.00 14.50
CA ARG A 157 -6.14 8.47 14.35
C ARG A 157 -6.19 6.95 14.37
N PHE A 158 -5.14 6.31 13.88
CA PHE A 158 -5.02 4.86 13.84
C PHE A 158 -4.44 4.28 15.14
N ALA A 159 -3.67 5.06 15.89
CA ALA A 159 -3.10 4.66 17.17
C ALA A 159 -4.17 4.61 18.28
N THR A 160 -5.17 3.76 18.12
CA THR A 160 -6.29 3.57 19.07
C THR A 160 -6.64 2.09 19.20
N PRO A 161 -7.15 1.64 20.38
CA PRO A 161 -7.53 0.26 20.58
C PRO A 161 -8.52 -0.27 19.52
N ALA A 162 -9.49 0.56 19.12
CA ALA A 162 -10.49 0.17 18.12
C ALA A 162 -9.89 -0.08 16.71
N TYR A 163 -8.81 0.62 16.35
CA TYR A 163 -8.09 0.33 15.11
C TYR A 163 -7.14 -0.86 15.27
N MET A 164 -6.50 -1.01 16.42
CA MET A 164 -5.64 -2.16 16.70
C MET A 164 -6.43 -3.47 16.66
N GLU A 165 -7.65 -3.49 17.19
CA GLU A 165 -8.55 -4.65 17.04
C GLU A 165 -8.81 -5.01 15.57
N LYS A 166 -9.08 -4.02 14.70
CA LYS A 166 -9.26 -4.27 13.27
C LYS A 166 -7.99 -4.78 12.60
N VAL A 167 -6.82 -4.32 13.03
CA VAL A 167 -5.53 -4.81 12.56
C VAL A 167 -5.32 -6.25 12.99
N ALA A 168 -5.54 -6.58 14.27
CA ALA A 168 -5.42 -7.93 14.81
C ALA A 168 -6.32 -8.93 14.07
N GLN A 169 -7.57 -8.54 13.76
CA GLN A 169 -8.51 -9.40 13.00
C GLN A 169 -8.00 -9.77 11.61
N LYS A 170 -7.09 -8.98 11.02
CA LYS A 170 -6.47 -9.29 9.72
C LYS A 170 -5.29 -10.24 9.84
N ASN A 171 -4.73 -10.37 11.04
CA ASN A 171 -3.58 -11.24 11.33
C ASN A 171 -2.49 -11.13 10.24
N PRO A 172 -1.97 -9.91 9.97
CA PRO A 172 -1.08 -9.66 8.84
C PRO A 172 0.33 -10.22 9.07
N ASP A 173 0.98 -10.64 7.99
CA ASP A 173 2.41 -10.92 7.94
C ASP A 173 3.20 -9.67 7.57
N LEU A 174 2.59 -8.80 6.75
CA LEU A 174 3.13 -7.52 6.33
C LEU A 174 2.09 -6.41 6.55
N ILE A 175 2.48 -5.37 7.27
CA ILE A 175 1.71 -4.13 7.42
C ILE A 175 2.40 -3.03 6.62
N ILE A 176 1.71 -2.43 5.66
CA ILE A 176 2.22 -1.30 4.87
C ILE A 176 1.57 -0.02 5.41
N LEU A 177 2.38 0.91 5.90
CA LEU A 177 1.94 2.21 6.40
C LEU A 177 2.08 3.28 5.32
N SER A 178 0.95 3.80 4.85
CA SER A 178 0.88 4.84 3.81
C SER A 178 0.28 6.13 4.38
N PHE A 179 1.08 6.83 5.18
CA PHE A 179 0.75 8.07 5.86
C PHE A 179 1.78 9.16 5.51
N GLY A 180 1.62 10.35 6.08
CA GLY A 180 2.55 11.47 5.95
C GLY A 180 1.93 12.70 5.28
N THR A 181 0.98 12.53 4.34
CA THR A 181 0.37 13.67 3.65
C THR A 181 -0.36 14.59 4.62
N ASN A 182 -1.20 14.07 5.51
CA ASN A 182 -1.94 14.91 6.46
C ASN A 182 -1.07 15.43 7.60
N GLU A 183 -0.05 14.69 8.00
CA GLU A 183 0.93 15.11 8.99
C GLU A 183 1.69 16.35 8.54
N CYS A 184 2.11 16.37 7.27
CA CYS A 184 2.93 17.45 6.71
C CYS A 184 2.15 18.49 5.89
N HIS A 185 0.83 18.31 5.69
CA HIS A 185 0.02 19.27 4.95
C HIS A 185 -0.16 20.56 5.74
N GLY A 186 0.63 21.56 5.42
CA GLY A 186 0.58 22.87 6.04
C GLY A 186 1.93 23.35 6.57
N MET A 187 1.94 24.60 7.04
CA MET A 187 3.17 25.22 7.56
C MET A 187 3.47 24.87 9.02
N GLY A 188 2.62 24.08 9.65
CA GLY A 188 2.73 23.70 11.06
C GLY A 188 3.39 22.34 11.31
N TYR A 189 3.98 21.72 10.30
CA TYR A 189 4.66 20.43 10.45
C TYR A 189 5.82 20.56 11.46
N ARG A 190 5.83 19.65 12.43
CA ARG A 190 6.86 19.54 13.46
C ARG A 190 7.40 18.13 13.48
N GLU A 191 8.62 17.95 13.04
CA GLU A 191 9.29 16.65 12.95
C GLU A 191 9.29 15.90 14.28
N ALA A 192 9.71 16.54 15.37
CA ALA A 192 9.76 15.90 16.69
C ALA A 192 8.38 15.39 17.16
N GLN A 193 7.31 16.16 16.90
CA GLN A 193 5.96 15.72 17.24
C GLN A 193 5.51 14.56 16.35
N HIS A 194 5.84 14.59 15.07
CA HIS A 194 5.53 13.50 14.13
C HIS A 194 6.28 12.24 14.54
N ARG A 195 7.56 12.36 14.92
CA ARG A 195 8.37 11.26 15.46
C ARG A 195 7.71 10.60 16.67
N GLU A 196 7.31 11.37 17.65
CA GLU A 196 6.62 10.85 18.85
C GLU A 196 5.33 10.11 18.49
N GLN A 197 4.56 10.63 17.53
CA GLN A 197 3.34 9.97 17.05
C GLN A 197 3.62 8.67 16.33
N LEU A 198 4.69 8.62 15.51
CA LEU A 198 5.14 7.40 14.85
C LEU A 198 5.60 6.35 15.86
N GLU A 199 6.38 6.73 16.86
CA GLU A 199 6.84 5.82 17.92
C GLU A 199 5.67 5.17 18.65
N ASN A 200 4.68 5.98 19.06
CA ASN A 200 3.49 5.46 19.71
C ASN A 200 2.71 4.48 18.81
N PHE A 201 2.52 4.85 17.55
CA PHE A 201 1.78 4.01 16.61
C PHE A 201 2.54 2.71 16.29
N TYR A 202 3.85 2.80 16.10
CA TYR A 202 4.72 1.64 15.89
C TYR A 202 4.69 0.69 17.09
N ALA A 203 4.81 1.21 18.31
CA ALA A 203 4.75 0.40 19.53
C ALA A 203 3.41 -0.35 19.65
N MET A 204 2.28 0.32 19.40
CA MET A 204 0.96 -0.31 19.40
C MET A 204 0.83 -1.41 18.33
N LEU A 205 1.36 -1.18 17.12
CA LEU A 205 1.37 -2.19 16.06
C LEU A 205 2.23 -3.40 16.43
N LYS A 206 3.39 -3.18 17.04
CA LYS A 206 4.28 -4.27 17.50
C LYS A 206 3.69 -5.07 18.66
N GLU A 207 2.95 -4.43 19.54
CA GLU A 207 2.19 -5.11 20.59
C GLU A 207 1.04 -5.94 20.00
N THR A 208 0.31 -5.36 19.03
CA THR A 208 -0.86 -6.00 18.40
C THR A 208 -0.48 -7.17 17.49
N CYS A 209 0.58 -7.01 16.71
CA CYS A 209 1.05 -7.97 15.70
C CYS A 209 2.59 -8.12 15.79
N PRO A 210 3.11 -8.78 16.85
CA PRO A 210 4.54 -8.86 17.13
C PRO A 210 5.35 -9.51 16.00
N ASP A 211 4.73 -10.41 15.27
CA ASP A 211 5.35 -11.16 14.18
C ASP A 211 5.28 -10.48 12.83
N ALA A 212 4.41 -9.47 12.67
CA ALA A 212 4.29 -8.77 11.41
C ALA A 212 5.53 -7.90 11.11
N VAL A 213 5.95 -7.91 9.85
CA VAL A 213 6.88 -6.92 9.33
C VAL A 213 6.10 -5.63 9.06
N ILE A 214 6.65 -4.49 9.49
CA ILE A 214 6.08 -3.17 9.23
C ILE A 214 6.92 -2.50 8.15
N MET A 215 6.30 -2.11 7.05
CA MET A 215 6.90 -1.37 5.95
C MET A 215 6.24 0.00 5.83
N MET A 216 7.01 1.03 5.52
CA MET A 216 6.49 2.38 5.33
C MET A 216 6.57 2.83 3.88
N THR A 217 5.67 3.76 3.50
CA THR A 217 5.77 4.50 2.24
C THR A 217 5.79 5.98 2.54
N THR A 218 6.65 6.75 1.85
CA THR A 218 6.69 8.20 2.01
C THR A 218 5.54 8.89 1.25
N PRO A 219 5.12 10.10 1.66
CA PRO A 219 4.04 10.83 0.98
C PRO A 219 4.47 11.25 -0.43
N PRO A 220 3.55 11.23 -1.40
CA PRO A 220 3.86 11.52 -2.80
C PRO A 220 4.17 12.99 -3.09
N GLY A 221 3.96 13.88 -2.12
CA GLY A 221 4.04 15.33 -2.28
C GLY A 221 2.71 15.98 -2.69
N ASP A 222 2.50 17.20 -2.22
CA ASP A 222 1.26 17.95 -2.41
C ASP A 222 1.50 19.47 -2.54
N TYR A 223 0.43 20.24 -2.73
CA TYR A 223 0.46 21.69 -2.80
C TYR A 223 -0.33 22.32 -1.67
N LEU A 224 0.22 23.37 -1.09
CA LEU A 224 -0.50 24.26 -0.19
C LEU A 224 -1.28 25.31 -0.99
N THR A 225 -2.59 25.41 -0.74
CA THR A 225 -3.45 26.40 -1.37
C THR A 225 -3.91 27.44 -0.36
N THR A 226 -3.44 28.65 -0.53
CA THR A 226 -3.90 29.83 0.26
C THR A 226 -4.97 30.57 -0.50
N ARG A 227 -6.07 30.91 0.18
CA ARG A 227 -7.14 31.73 -0.37
C ARG A 227 -7.11 33.12 0.25
N SER A 228 -6.96 34.13 -0.58
CA SER A 228 -7.10 35.52 -0.14
C SER A 228 -8.40 36.12 -0.71
N VAL A 229 -9.11 36.86 0.12
CA VAL A 229 -10.33 37.55 -0.25
C VAL A 229 -10.03 39.03 -0.32
N LYS A 230 -10.26 39.64 -1.51
CA LYS A 230 -10.18 41.08 -1.68
C LYS A 230 -11.54 41.62 -2.08
N TYR A 231 -11.91 42.74 -1.50
CA TYR A 231 -13.09 43.49 -1.90
C TYR A 231 -12.69 44.61 -2.87
N VAL A 232 -13.03 44.46 -4.14
CA VAL A 232 -12.68 45.43 -5.21
C VAL A 232 -13.89 46.30 -5.49
N ARG A 233 -13.70 47.62 -5.63
CA ARG A 233 -14.77 48.55 -6.05
C ARG A 233 -15.19 48.24 -7.48
N ARG A 234 -16.49 48.23 -7.72
CA ARG A 234 -17.06 48.09 -9.06
C ARG A 234 -17.45 49.47 -9.57
N GLY A 235 -16.62 50.06 -10.43
CA GLY A 235 -16.84 51.42 -10.97
C GLY A 235 -16.75 52.51 -9.90
N SER A 236 -17.36 53.66 -10.17
CA SER A 236 -17.43 54.84 -9.28
C SER A 236 -18.36 54.68 -8.07
N GLY A 237 -19.07 53.55 -7.94
CA GLY A 237 -20.08 53.36 -6.90
C GLY A 237 -19.51 52.78 -5.59
N ARG A 238 -20.33 52.88 -4.50
CA ARG A 238 -19.99 52.31 -3.18
C ARG A 238 -20.01 50.76 -3.11
N LYS A 239 -20.51 50.08 -4.13
CA LYS A 239 -20.64 48.62 -4.16
C LYS A 239 -19.28 47.97 -4.35
N ARG A 240 -18.92 47.09 -3.41
CA ARG A 240 -17.70 46.27 -3.46
C ARG A 240 -18.06 44.86 -3.92
N ARG A 241 -17.24 44.30 -4.83
CA ARG A 241 -17.31 42.89 -5.22
C ARG A 241 -16.27 42.09 -4.47
N LYS A 242 -16.68 40.99 -3.86
CA LYS A 242 -15.77 40.00 -3.30
C LYS A 242 -15.04 39.28 -4.43
N VAL A 243 -13.72 39.37 -4.45
CA VAL A 243 -12.84 38.63 -5.35
C VAL A 243 -11.99 37.68 -4.50
N THR A 244 -12.16 36.39 -4.74
CA THR A 244 -11.33 35.36 -4.09
C THR A 244 -10.19 35.02 -5.05
N ARG A 245 -8.97 35.14 -4.58
CA ARG A 245 -7.77 34.68 -5.28
C ARG A 245 -7.19 33.50 -4.54
N SER A 246 -7.02 32.36 -5.25
CA SER A 246 -6.32 31.19 -4.74
C SER A 246 -4.92 31.14 -5.33
N VAL A 247 -3.92 30.95 -4.47
CA VAL A 247 -2.53 30.74 -4.86
C VAL A 247 -2.10 29.41 -4.29
N SER A 248 -1.63 28.52 -5.16
CA SER A 248 -1.07 27.24 -4.75
C SER A 248 0.43 27.25 -4.96
N ARG A 249 1.14 26.76 -3.97
CA ARG A 249 2.59 26.55 -3.97
C ARG A 249 2.93 25.14 -3.56
N VAL A 250 4.05 24.63 -4.00
CA VAL A 250 4.60 23.34 -3.55
C VAL A 250 4.68 23.33 -2.03
N ASN A 251 4.29 22.22 -1.42
CA ASN A 251 4.46 21.99 0.01
C ASN A 251 5.89 21.52 0.30
N PRO A 252 6.76 22.34 0.88
CA PRO A 252 8.13 21.92 1.16
C PRO A 252 8.22 20.93 2.33
N MET A 253 7.13 20.78 3.11
CA MET A 253 7.12 19.86 4.26
C MET A 253 6.98 18.41 3.82
N SER A 254 6.52 18.13 2.59
CA SER A 254 6.42 16.75 2.06
C SER A 254 7.78 16.06 1.98
N VAL A 255 8.81 16.77 1.53
CA VAL A 255 10.20 16.25 1.45
C VAL A 255 10.76 16.02 2.86
N ARG A 256 10.50 16.96 3.79
CA ARG A 256 10.95 16.81 5.18
C ARG A 256 10.27 15.63 5.88
N CYS A 257 8.97 15.44 5.64
CA CYS A 257 8.24 14.29 6.13
C CYS A 257 8.77 12.97 5.54
N ALA A 258 9.10 12.96 4.25
CA ALA A 258 9.69 11.79 3.62
C ALA A 258 11.06 11.43 4.23
N ALA A 259 11.91 12.43 4.46
CA ALA A 259 13.20 12.24 5.12
C ALA A 259 13.05 11.73 6.57
N GLU A 260 12.05 12.23 7.30
CA GLU A 260 11.74 11.77 8.66
C GLU A 260 11.29 10.31 8.68
N LEU A 261 10.44 9.89 7.74
CA LEU A 261 10.00 8.50 7.61
C LEU A 261 11.16 7.56 7.22
N GLU A 262 12.08 8.01 6.38
CA GLU A 262 13.31 7.27 6.06
C GLU A 262 14.22 7.12 7.28
N SER A 263 14.44 8.20 8.04
CA SER A 263 15.23 8.17 9.28
C SER A 263 14.61 7.23 10.32
N PHE A 264 13.29 7.29 10.48
CA PHE A 264 12.55 6.38 11.35
C PHE A 264 12.74 4.92 10.91
N GLY A 265 12.64 4.65 9.61
CA GLY A 265 12.85 3.33 9.06
C GLY A 265 14.28 2.83 9.25
N GLU A 266 15.28 3.69 9.16
CA GLU A 266 16.68 3.35 9.43
C GLU A 266 16.89 2.97 10.90
N GLU A 267 16.40 3.77 11.83
CA GLU A 267 16.55 3.57 13.28
C GLU A 267 15.88 2.27 13.75
N HIS A 268 14.71 1.94 13.19
CA HIS A 268 13.95 0.75 13.57
C HIS A 268 14.18 -0.48 12.66
N GLY A 269 15.09 -0.37 11.67
CA GLY A 269 15.36 -1.46 10.72
C GLY A 269 14.13 -1.82 9.88
N LEU A 270 13.31 -0.82 9.47
CA LEU A 270 12.09 -1.05 8.70
C LEU A 270 12.34 -0.86 7.20
N PRO A 271 11.73 -1.68 6.33
CA PRO A 271 11.72 -1.41 4.91
C PRO A 271 10.90 -0.15 4.61
N VAL A 272 11.42 0.72 3.76
CA VAL A 272 10.74 1.94 3.32
C VAL A 272 10.74 2.03 1.79
N TRP A 273 9.58 2.31 1.23
CA TRP A 273 9.44 2.69 -0.17
C TRP A 273 9.31 4.21 -0.28
N ASP A 274 10.38 4.85 -0.75
CA ASP A 274 10.46 6.31 -0.81
C ASP A 274 9.82 6.86 -2.09
N LEU A 275 8.49 6.88 -2.12
CA LEU A 275 7.71 7.41 -3.24
C LEU A 275 8.05 8.88 -3.53
N ASN A 276 8.34 9.69 -2.51
CA ASN A 276 8.66 11.11 -2.71
C ASN A 276 9.88 11.27 -3.60
N THR A 277 10.97 10.59 -3.26
CA THR A 277 12.21 10.66 -4.04
C THR A 277 12.06 9.99 -5.42
N ILE A 278 11.37 8.85 -5.52
CA ILE A 278 11.08 8.17 -6.79
C ILE A 278 10.29 9.10 -7.72
N ALA A 279 9.38 9.90 -7.20
CA ALA A 279 8.60 10.87 -7.97
C ALA A 279 9.36 12.16 -8.33
N GLY A 280 10.58 12.36 -7.81
CA GLY A 280 11.42 13.51 -8.11
C GLY A 280 11.76 14.40 -6.91
N GLY A 281 11.53 13.97 -5.67
CA GLY A 281 11.90 14.69 -4.45
C GLY A 281 11.25 16.08 -4.37
N ASP A 282 12.05 17.12 -4.37
CA ASP A 282 11.59 18.53 -4.33
C ASP A 282 10.65 18.89 -5.50
N ASP A 283 10.73 18.18 -6.60
CA ASP A 283 9.89 18.38 -7.78
C ASP A 283 8.74 17.36 -7.91
N ALA A 284 8.59 16.43 -6.99
CA ALA A 284 7.58 15.37 -7.06
C ALA A 284 6.17 15.92 -7.37
N GLN A 285 5.72 16.94 -6.65
CA GLN A 285 4.40 17.55 -6.85
C GLN A 285 4.25 18.20 -8.23
N ARG A 286 5.34 18.82 -8.73
CA ARG A 286 5.36 19.42 -10.07
C ARG A 286 5.26 18.35 -11.13
N ASN A 287 5.98 17.26 -10.93
CA ASN A 287 5.99 16.11 -11.82
C ASN A 287 4.60 15.49 -11.94
N TRP A 288 3.98 15.15 -10.81
CA TRP A 288 2.62 14.62 -10.80
C TRP A 288 1.61 15.55 -11.48
N LYS A 289 1.69 16.85 -11.16
CA LYS A 289 0.78 17.86 -11.74
C LYS A 289 0.98 18.01 -13.25
N SER A 290 2.22 18.08 -13.71
CA SER A 290 2.53 18.26 -15.13
C SER A 290 2.11 17.08 -15.97
N ALA A 291 2.15 15.88 -15.38
CA ALA A 291 1.65 14.66 -15.98
C ALA A 291 0.11 14.55 -15.96
N SER A 292 -0.60 15.56 -15.43
CA SER A 292 -2.06 15.53 -15.24
C SER A 292 -2.56 14.40 -14.35
N LEU A 293 -1.72 13.94 -13.41
CA LEU A 293 -2.02 12.84 -12.50
C LEU A 293 -2.57 13.30 -11.16
N MET A 294 -2.53 14.61 -10.87
CA MET A 294 -3.15 15.21 -9.68
C MET A 294 -4.54 15.72 -9.98
N ARG A 295 -5.43 15.65 -8.99
CA ARG A 295 -6.73 16.31 -9.02
C ARG A 295 -6.61 17.83 -8.91
N PRO A 296 -7.67 18.58 -9.20
CA PRO A 296 -7.67 20.05 -9.08
C PRO A 296 -7.35 20.57 -7.66
N ASP A 297 -7.62 19.79 -6.61
CA ASP A 297 -7.27 20.12 -5.22
C ASP A 297 -5.76 20.10 -4.96
N ARG A 298 -4.99 19.43 -5.84
CA ARG A 298 -3.52 19.34 -5.79
C ARG A 298 -2.98 18.64 -4.54
N ILE A 299 -3.79 17.80 -3.94
CA ILE A 299 -3.45 16.92 -2.82
C ILE A 299 -3.65 15.48 -3.26
N HIS A 300 -4.82 15.21 -3.86
CA HIS A 300 -5.19 13.88 -4.31
C HIS A 300 -4.81 13.65 -5.78
N PHE A 301 -4.79 12.39 -6.16
CA PHE A 301 -4.43 11.95 -7.51
C PHE A 301 -5.65 11.49 -8.30
N THR A 302 -5.52 11.49 -9.61
CA THR A 302 -6.50 10.86 -10.51
C THR A 302 -6.47 9.34 -10.31
N PRO A 303 -7.48 8.59 -10.77
CA PRO A 303 -7.42 7.13 -10.75
C PRO A 303 -6.15 6.57 -11.39
N GLU A 304 -5.70 7.17 -12.49
CA GLU A 304 -4.47 6.80 -13.21
C GLU A 304 -3.23 7.09 -12.35
N GLY A 305 -3.19 8.24 -11.67
CA GLY A 305 -2.10 8.59 -10.76
C GLY A 305 -1.99 7.60 -9.59
N TYR A 306 -3.11 7.21 -9.00
CA TYR A 306 -3.13 6.19 -7.96
C TYR A 306 -2.79 4.80 -8.49
N THR A 307 -3.23 4.46 -9.70
CA THR A 307 -2.86 3.18 -10.34
C THR A 307 -1.37 3.11 -10.58
N LEU A 308 -0.76 4.21 -11.04
CA LEU A 308 0.69 4.29 -11.21
C LEU A 308 1.43 4.06 -9.87
N GLN A 309 1.02 4.78 -8.81
CA GLN A 309 1.63 4.61 -7.48
C GLN A 309 1.52 3.16 -6.99
N GLY A 310 0.35 2.53 -7.14
CA GLY A 310 0.14 1.15 -6.70
C GLY A 310 0.96 0.13 -7.50
N ARG A 311 1.08 0.30 -8.80
CA ARG A 311 1.94 -0.55 -9.63
C ARG A 311 3.41 -0.39 -9.26
N LEU A 312 3.88 0.85 -9.07
CA LEU A 312 5.27 1.10 -8.65
C LEU A 312 5.58 0.44 -7.31
N LEU A 313 4.69 0.55 -6.31
CA LEU A 313 4.89 -0.13 -5.02
C LEU A 313 4.90 -1.65 -5.17
N GLY A 314 3.95 -2.21 -5.93
CA GLY A 314 3.90 -3.65 -6.20
C GLY A 314 5.19 -4.14 -6.88
N GLU A 315 5.65 -3.45 -7.92
CA GLU A 315 6.90 -3.78 -8.64
C GLU A 315 8.15 -3.67 -7.73
N ALA A 316 8.20 -2.69 -6.82
CA ALA A 316 9.30 -2.57 -5.87
C ALA A 316 9.34 -3.77 -4.90
N ILE A 317 8.17 -4.24 -4.44
CA ILE A 317 8.07 -5.44 -3.60
C ILE A 317 8.48 -6.70 -4.39
N LEU A 318 8.05 -6.84 -5.65
CA LEU A 318 8.43 -7.96 -6.52
C LEU A 318 9.95 -7.95 -6.81
N SER A 319 10.54 -6.78 -6.99
CA SER A 319 12.00 -6.65 -7.16
C SER A 319 12.76 -7.12 -5.90
N ALA A 320 12.27 -6.75 -4.72
CA ALA A 320 12.82 -7.21 -3.44
C ALA A 320 12.71 -8.75 -3.30
N TYR A 321 11.57 -9.33 -3.69
CA TYR A 321 11.38 -10.77 -3.72
C TYR A 321 12.36 -11.49 -4.67
N ASN A 322 12.56 -10.97 -5.87
CA ASN A 322 13.55 -11.52 -6.80
C ASN A 322 14.98 -11.47 -6.22
N GLN A 323 15.30 -10.42 -5.48
CA GLN A 323 16.60 -10.32 -4.80
C GLN A 323 16.73 -11.37 -3.69
N TYR A 324 15.69 -11.56 -2.87
CA TYR A 324 15.63 -12.60 -1.85
C TYR A 324 15.88 -13.99 -2.46
N LEU A 325 15.22 -14.35 -3.57
CA LEU A 325 15.43 -15.64 -4.23
C LEU A 325 16.86 -15.80 -4.74
N ARG A 326 17.46 -14.78 -5.36
CA ARG A 326 18.85 -14.82 -5.81
C ARG A 326 19.84 -15.06 -4.66
N ASN A 327 19.63 -14.39 -3.53
CA ASN A 327 20.49 -14.54 -2.35
C ASN A 327 20.42 -15.94 -1.79
N ASN A 328 19.22 -16.54 -1.72
CA ASN A 328 19.03 -17.89 -1.19
C ASN A 328 19.57 -19.00 -2.12
N GLN A 329 19.51 -18.80 -3.44
CA GLN A 329 20.08 -19.74 -4.40
C GLN A 329 21.61 -19.74 -4.34
N SER A 330 22.24 -18.59 -4.07
CA SER A 330 23.70 -18.48 -3.95
C SER A 330 24.25 -19.21 -2.72
N THR A 331 23.46 -19.26 -1.63
CA THR A 331 23.85 -19.97 -0.39
C THR A 331 23.75 -21.50 -0.52
N THR A 332 22.86 -22.01 -1.36
CA THR A 332 22.71 -23.45 -1.61
C THR A 332 23.77 -24.01 -2.56
N ASN A 333 24.38 -23.19 -3.37
CA ASN A 333 25.41 -23.60 -4.36
C ASN A 333 26.85 -23.51 -3.83
N ASN A 334 27.07 -23.12 -2.59
CA ASN A 334 28.39 -23.08 -1.94
C ASN A 334 28.32 -23.86 -0.61
N PRO A 335 28.29 -25.23 -0.64
CA PRO A 335 28.47 -26.01 0.58
C PRO A 335 29.93 -25.88 1.00
N SER A 336 30.15 -25.19 2.12
CA SER A 336 31.44 -25.10 2.80
C SER A 336 31.96 -26.49 3.21
#